data_fbeb6da7c425a308b0620c322292e4f3
#
_entry.id   fbeb6da7c425a308b0620c322292e4f3
#
_cell.length_a   1.000
_cell.length_b   1.000
_cell.length_c   1.000
_cell.angle_alpha   90.00
_cell.angle_beta   90.00
_cell.angle_gamma   90.00
#
_symmetry.space_group_name_H-M   'P 1'
#
loop_
_entity.id
_entity.type
_entity.pdbx_description
1 polymer ?
#
loop_
_entity_poly.entity_id
_entity_poly.type
_entity_poly.pdbx_seq_one_letter_code
_entity_poly.pdbx_strand_id
1 'polypeptide(L)'
;MKSRMVLTALSLAFLLTTPLAQAGDGHDHGDAPAAASGNGPRRLPDGSVFLPKPAQRQIGVRTLQVEAGELPKATELSGKVVMDPNAGGKVQAIVAGRVTPGPRGLPLPGQAVKKGEVLAYVTPEVGGNSRSLAESRLRRLRELSDTVPRKMIEEAEAAVANEQLVAPVSGVIASANVVSGQVLEARETLFEIVNPERMLVEALAFDTAIANDVASAFITVGEQKLPLKLLGVARSLRDQALPLTFRGEGSALATLAVGQPVRVFVQSRRTVTGIRVPAAALLRNPANQTIVWVKTAPERFEPRPVTTEPLDGASVAVTSGLKAGERVAVRAATLINQIR
;
A
#
# COMPACT_ATOMS: atom_id res chain seq x y z
N MET A 1 54.20 -7.83 -1.10
CA MET A 1 54.95 -8.76 -1.98
C MET A 1 54.11 -8.87 -3.23
N LYS A 2 54.39 -8.12 -4.32
CA LYS A 2 55.29 -8.41 -5.44
C LYS A 2 54.98 -9.73 -6.13
N SER A 3 54.41 -9.66 -7.35
CA SER A 3 54.88 -10.23 -8.61
C SER A 3 53.84 -9.94 -9.68
N ARG A 4 53.92 -9.05 -10.65
CA ARG A 4 54.67 -9.03 -11.93
C ARG A 4 54.26 -10.19 -12.84
N MET A 5 53.47 -9.84 -13.91
CA MET A 5 53.96 -9.56 -15.29
C MET A 5 54.23 -10.83 -16.11
N VAL A 6 53.56 -10.98 -17.28
CA VAL A 6 54.29 -11.05 -18.58
C VAL A 6 53.30 -10.88 -19.74
N LEU A 7 53.67 -9.92 -20.61
CA LEU A 7 53.20 -9.68 -21.98
C LEU A 7 53.74 -10.75 -22.91
N THR A 8 52.98 -11.21 -23.91
CA THR A 8 53.52 -11.65 -25.19
C THR A 8 52.62 -11.28 -26.34
N ALA A 9 53.11 -10.35 -27.12
CA ALA A 9 52.64 -10.00 -28.45
C ALA A 9 53.09 -11.09 -29.45
N LEU A 10 52.20 -11.49 -30.36
CA LEU A 10 52.62 -12.23 -31.56
C LEU A 10 51.92 -11.61 -32.78
N SER A 11 52.69 -10.84 -33.53
CA SER A 11 52.37 -10.32 -34.84
C SER A 11 52.51 -11.43 -35.87
N LEU A 12 51.49 -11.63 -36.72
CA LEU A 12 51.70 -12.40 -37.95
C LEU A 12 51.04 -11.65 -39.12
N ALA A 13 51.89 -11.12 -39.95
CA ALA A 13 51.58 -10.53 -41.24
C ALA A 13 51.18 -11.63 -42.23
N PHE A 14 50.11 -11.45 -42.99
CA PHE A 14 49.83 -12.23 -44.15
C PHE A 14 49.48 -11.35 -45.34
N LEU A 15 50.18 -11.62 -46.44
CA LEU A 15 50.30 -10.86 -47.70
C LEU A 15 48.98 -10.78 -48.47
N LEU A 16 48.86 -9.64 -49.15
CA LEU A 16 47.93 -9.36 -50.24
C LEU A 16 48.04 -10.37 -51.41
N THR A 17 46.88 -10.85 -51.88
CA THR A 17 46.68 -11.21 -53.28
C THR A 17 45.26 -10.78 -53.66
N THR A 18 45.17 -9.75 -54.49
CA THR A 18 43.96 -9.34 -55.19
C THR A 18 43.79 -10.16 -56.47
N PRO A 19 42.59 -10.70 -56.76
CA PRO A 19 42.22 -10.95 -58.15
C PRO A 19 41.38 -9.81 -58.69
N LEU A 20 41.79 -9.26 -59.83
CA LEU A 20 40.96 -8.43 -60.73
C LEU A 20 39.78 -9.27 -61.21
N ALA A 21 38.56 -8.85 -60.95
CA ALA A 21 37.38 -9.35 -61.65
C ALA A 21 36.84 -8.25 -62.59
N GLN A 22 36.62 -8.64 -63.78
CA GLN A 22 36.17 -7.84 -64.93
C GLN A 22 34.75 -7.26 -64.69
N ALA A 23 34.56 -6.06 -65.21
CA ALA A 23 33.24 -5.43 -65.40
C ALA A 23 32.46 -6.24 -66.44
N GLY A 24 31.26 -6.66 -66.06
CA GLY A 24 30.23 -7.18 -66.93
C GLY A 24 29.09 -6.16 -67.01
N ASP A 25 28.65 -5.87 -68.18
CA ASP A 25 27.68 -4.88 -68.62
C ASP A 25 26.31 -5.00 -67.92
N GLY A 26 25.74 -3.86 -67.73
CA GLY A 26 24.38 -3.43 -67.44
C GLY A 26 23.24 -4.46 -67.41
N HIS A 27 22.62 -4.52 -66.23
CA HIS A 27 21.17 -4.68 -66.11
C HIS A 27 20.65 -3.55 -65.22
N ASP A 28 20.06 -2.59 -65.86
CA ASP A 28 19.20 -1.55 -65.33
C ASP A 28 17.98 -2.24 -64.72
N HIS A 29 18.04 -2.55 -63.41
CA HIS A 29 16.89 -2.83 -62.63
C HIS A 29 16.50 -1.53 -61.95
N GLY A 30 15.64 -0.81 -62.62
CA GLY A 30 14.88 0.24 -62.01
C GLY A 30 14.24 -0.29 -60.71
N ASP A 31 14.80 0.14 -59.60
CA ASP A 31 14.15 0.05 -58.30
C ASP A 31 12.87 0.89 -58.34
N ALA A 32 11.84 0.31 -58.97
CA ALA A 32 10.48 0.70 -58.58
C ALA A 32 10.37 0.41 -57.10
N PRO A 33 10.01 1.40 -56.25
CA PRO A 33 9.77 1.11 -54.86
C PRO A 33 8.73 -0.01 -54.82
N ALA A 34 9.12 -1.16 -54.24
CA ALA A 34 8.22 -2.27 -54.04
C ALA A 34 6.95 -1.71 -53.41
N ALA A 35 5.87 -1.71 -54.18
CA ALA A 35 4.55 -1.33 -53.70
C ALA A 35 4.31 -2.19 -52.46
N ALA A 36 4.38 -1.56 -51.30
CA ALA A 36 4.15 -2.23 -50.02
C ALA A 36 2.84 -2.98 -50.18
N SER A 37 2.92 -4.31 -50.23
CA SER A 37 1.76 -5.19 -50.36
C SER A 37 0.75 -4.77 -49.29
N GLY A 38 -0.42 -4.26 -49.66
CA GLY A 38 -1.36 -3.42 -48.90
C GLY A 38 -2.01 -4.07 -47.68
N ASN A 39 -1.35 -5.02 -47.02
CA ASN A 39 -1.88 -5.78 -45.88
C ASN A 39 -1.21 -5.46 -44.54
N GLY A 40 -0.31 -4.46 -44.48
CA GLY A 40 0.31 -4.02 -43.22
C GLY A 40 -0.57 -3.07 -42.39
N PRO A 41 -0.23 -2.87 -41.10
CA PRO A 41 -0.84 -1.82 -40.29
C PRO A 41 -0.68 -0.45 -40.93
N ARG A 42 -1.74 0.33 -41.04
CA ARG A 42 -1.70 1.70 -41.60
C ARG A 42 -2.83 2.57 -41.09
N ARG A 43 -2.59 3.87 -41.05
CA ARG A 43 -3.65 4.86 -40.78
C ARG A 43 -4.35 5.20 -42.11
N LEU A 44 -5.66 5.25 -42.03
CA LEU A 44 -6.51 5.61 -43.16
C LEU A 44 -6.77 7.12 -43.21
N PRO A 45 -7.17 7.68 -44.36
CA PRO A 45 -7.42 9.12 -44.48
C PRO A 45 -8.47 9.69 -43.54
N ASP A 46 -9.41 8.86 -43.05
CA ASP A 46 -10.43 9.21 -42.06
C ASP A 46 -9.92 9.17 -40.60
N GLY A 47 -8.62 8.94 -40.42
CA GLY A 47 -8.00 8.85 -39.11
C GLY A 47 -8.13 7.48 -38.43
N SER A 48 -8.92 6.56 -38.99
CA SER A 48 -9.01 5.18 -38.49
C SER A 48 -7.72 4.41 -38.79
N VAL A 49 -7.52 3.31 -38.08
CA VAL A 49 -6.35 2.44 -38.24
C VAL A 49 -6.82 1.08 -38.75
N PHE A 50 -6.29 0.66 -39.91
CA PHE A 50 -6.34 -0.72 -40.36
C PHE A 50 -5.24 -1.51 -39.64
N LEU A 51 -5.60 -2.54 -38.91
CA LEU A 51 -4.70 -3.38 -38.13
C LEU A 51 -5.04 -4.85 -38.34
N PRO A 52 -4.31 -5.58 -39.17
CA PRO A 52 -4.55 -6.98 -39.47
C PRO A 52 -4.47 -7.88 -38.23
N LYS A 53 -5.24 -8.97 -38.21
CA LYS A 53 -5.27 -9.92 -37.08
C LYS A 53 -3.91 -10.41 -36.59
N PRO A 54 -2.95 -10.75 -37.50
CA PRO A 54 -1.60 -11.12 -37.04
C PRO A 54 -0.92 -9.99 -36.26
N ALA A 55 -0.99 -8.76 -36.76
CA ALA A 55 -0.41 -7.59 -36.09
C ALA A 55 -1.11 -7.29 -34.74
N GLN A 56 -2.45 -7.43 -34.67
CA GLN A 56 -3.16 -7.31 -33.38
C GLN A 56 -2.64 -8.30 -32.32
N ARG A 57 -2.35 -9.55 -32.74
CA ARG A 57 -1.79 -10.59 -31.84
C ARG A 57 -0.37 -10.24 -31.42
N GLN A 58 0.45 -9.80 -32.38
CA GLN A 58 1.87 -9.45 -32.16
C GLN A 58 2.02 -8.34 -31.13
N ILE A 59 1.22 -7.26 -31.23
CA ILE A 59 1.27 -6.14 -30.27
C ILE A 59 0.37 -6.35 -29.03
N GLY A 60 -0.32 -7.48 -28.96
CA GLY A 60 -1.11 -7.86 -27.79
C GLY A 60 -2.37 -7.02 -27.57
N VAL A 61 -3.06 -6.61 -28.65
CA VAL A 61 -4.32 -5.84 -28.54
C VAL A 61 -5.36 -6.64 -27.76
N ARG A 62 -5.94 -6.02 -26.72
CA ARG A 62 -7.13 -6.52 -26.03
C ARG A 62 -8.23 -5.47 -26.11
N THR A 63 -9.43 -5.94 -26.39
CA THR A 63 -10.62 -5.09 -26.40
C THR A 63 -11.60 -5.54 -25.33
N LEU A 64 -12.27 -4.57 -24.70
CA LEU A 64 -13.36 -4.78 -23.76
C LEU A 64 -14.67 -4.35 -24.42
N GLN A 65 -15.68 -5.17 -24.33
CA GLN A 65 -17.04 -4.75 -24.67
C GLN A 65 -17.55 -3.91 -23.49
N VAL A 66 -18.02 -2.71 -23.80
CA VAL A 66 -18.40 -1.73 -22.78
C VAL A 66 -19.89 -1.70 -22.57
N GLU A 67 -20.27 -1.50 -21.30
CA GLU A 67 -21.68 -1.45 -20.88
C GLU A 67 -21.94 -0.11 -20.20
N ALA A 68 -23.10 0.47 -20.46
CA ALA A 68 -23.55 1.67 -19.76
C ALA A 68 -24.19 1.30 -18.42
N GLY A 69 -23.98 2.11 -17.42
CA GLY A 69 -24.56 1.92 -16.10
C GLY A 69 -24.38 3.10 -15.17
N GLU A 70 -24.93 2.99 -13.98
CA GLU A 70 -24.64 3.91 -12.89
C GLU A 70 -23.38 3.46 -12.16
N LEU A 71 -22.37 4.32 -12.17
CA LEU A 71 -21.05 4.01 -11.67
C LEU A 71 -20.78 4.80 -10.38
N PRO A 72 -20.49 4.15 -9.25
CA PRO A 72 -20.10 4.86 -8.05
C PRO A 72 -18.74 5.54 -8.26
N LYS A 73 -18.67 6.82 -7.88
CA LYS A 73 -17.43 7.58 -7.89
C LYS A 73 -16.60 7.19 -6.68
N ALA A 74 -15.33 6.88 -6.87
CA ALA A 74 -14.40 6.62 -5.78
C ALA A 74 -13.35 7.72 -5.69
N THR A 75 -13.13 8.21 -4.49
CA THR A 75 -12.06 9.16 -4.18
C THR A 75 -10.97 8.45 -3.41
N GLU A 76 -9.73 8.63 -3.84
CA GLU A 76 -8.56 8.14 -3.13
C GLU A 76 -8.17 9.13 -2.03
N LEU A 77 -8.06 8.65 -0.81
CA LEU A 77 -7.62 9.40 0.37
C LEU A 77 -6.33 8.81 0.90
N SER A 78 -5.43 9.69 1.34
CA SER A 78 -4.26 9.27 2.11
C SER A 78 -4.69 8.85 3.51
N GLY A 79 -4.25 7.68 3.94
CA GLY A 79 -4.57 7.14 5.25
C GLY A 79 -3.38 6.45 5.89
N LYS A 80 -3.56 6.04 7.13
CA LYS A 80 -2.61 5.22 7.88
C LYS A 80 -3.33 4.21 8.75
N VAL A 81 -2.68 3.11 9.01
CA VAL A 81 -3.15 2.12 9.97
C VAL A 81 -2.92 2.65 11.38
N VAL A 82 -3.93 2.56 12.23
CA VAL A 82 -3.85 2.99 13.64
C VAL A 82 -4.36 1.87 14.55
N MET A 83 -3.88 1.88 15.78
CA MET A 83 -4.32 0.95 16.81
C MET A 83 -5.81 1.19 17.15
N ASP A 84 -6.60 0.14 17.31
CA ASP A 84 -7.93 0.24 17.93
C ASP A 84 -7.75 0.53 19.43
N PRO A 85 -8.17 1.70 19.92
CA PRO A 85 -8.00 2.05 21.33
C PRO A 85 -8.74 1.11 22.30
N ASN A 86 -9.72 0.35 21.80
CA ASN A 86 -10.48 -0.62 22.58
C ASN A 86 -9.90 -2.05 22.53
N ALA A 87 -8.86 -2.27 21.70
CA ALA A 87 -8.25 -3.60 21.52
C ALA A 87 -6.72 -3.56 21.64
N GLY A 88 -6.13 -2.40 21.75
CA GLY A 88 -4.71 -2.21 22.01
C GLY A 88 -4.46 -1.64 23.40
N GLY A 89 -3.19 -1.51 23.77
CA GLY A 89 -2.81 -0.95 25.06
C GLY A 89 -1.39 -0.41 25.06
N LYS A 90 -1.17 0.57 25.93
CA LYS A 90 0.16 1.11 26.25
C LYS A 90 0.54 0.67 27.65
N VAL A 91 1.79 0.25 27.81
CA VAL A 91 2.38 -0.08 29.10
C VAL A 91 3.34 1.02 29.47
N GLN A 92 3.03 1.68 30.60
CA GLN A 92 3.79 2.81 31.12
C GLN A 92 4.33 2.50 32.50
N ALA A 93 5.48 3.08 32.82
CA ALA A 93 6.02 3.04 34.19
C ALA A 93 5.11 3.83 35.13
N ILE A 94 4.62 3.22 36.20
CA ILE A 94 3.84 3.91 37.25
C ILE A 94 4.77 4.66 38.18
N VAL A 95 5.93 4.09 38.46
CA VAL A 95 6.98 4.65 39.32
C VAL A 95 8.27 4.84 38.54
N ALA A 96 9.06 5.84 38.92
CA ALA A 96 10.41 6.01 38.40
C ALA A 96 11.34 4.94 38.98
N GLY A 97 12.30 4.45 38.18
CA GLY A 97 13.23 3.43 38.65
C GLY A 97 13.96 2.71 37.52
N ARG A 98 14.70 1.68 37.89
CA ARG A 98 15.50 0.86 36.96
C ARG A 98 14.70 -0.34 36.45
N VAL A 99 14.75 -0.55 35.12
CA VAL A 99 14.09 -1.68 34.47
C VAL A 99 14.87 -2.97 34.67
N THR A 100 14.14 -3.99 35.07
CA THR A 100 14.62 -5.38 35.07
C THR A 100 13.68 -6.27 34.25
N PRO A 101 14.23 -7.28 33.53
CA PRO A 101 13.43 -8.16 32.71
C PRO A 101 12.37 -8.91 33.48
N GLY A 102 11.22 -9.17 32.85
CA GLY A 102 10.18 -10.05 33.36
C GLY A 102 10.61 -11.55 33.31
N PRO A 103 9.69 -12.46 33.66
CA PRO A 103 9.99 -13.90 33.73
C PRO A 103 10.40 -14.51 32.38
N ARG A 104 9.98 -13.91 31.26
CA ARG A 104 10.31 -14.32 29.89
C ARG A 104 11.39 -13.45 29.22
N GLY A 105 12.07 -12.60 29.99
CA GLY A 105 12.93 -11.55 29.46
C GLY A 105 12.14 -10.30 29.08
N LEU A 106 12.81 -9.30 28.47
CA LEU A 106 12.12 -8.16 27.85
C LEU A 106 11.48 -8.59 26.55
N PRO A 107 10.20 -8.32 26.32
CA PRO A 107 9.54 -8.69 25.10
C PRO A 107 10.05 -7.86 23.92
N LEU A 108 10.19 -8.50 22.77
CA LEU A 108 10.60 -7.88 21.52
C LEU A 108 9.39 -7.55 20.64
N PRO A 109 9.49 -6.55 19.75
CA PRO A 109 8.47 -6.30 18.74
C PRO A 109 8.15 -7.57 17.93
N GLY A 110 6.86 -7.82 17.69
CA GLY A 110 6.37 -9.03 17.03
C GLY A 110 6.04 -10.19 17.97
N GLN A 111 6.43 -10.17 19.23
CA GLN A 111 6.09 -11.22 20.20
C GLN A 111 4.64 -11.11 20.69
N ALA A 112 3.97 -12.26 20.77
CA ALA A 112 2.64 -12.36 21.35
C ALA A 112 2.69 -12.32 22.87
N VAL A 113 1.76 -11.57 23.46
CA VAL A 113 1.60 -11.44 24.93
C VAL A 113 0.13 -11.63 25.32
N LYS A 114 -0.09 -12.08 26.54
CA LYS A 114 -1.44 -12.28 27.10
C LYS A 114 -1.75 -11.17 28.08
N LYS A 115 -3.04 -10.81 28.18
CA LYS A 115 -3.53 -9.90 29.22
C LYS A 115 -3.11 -10.41 30.60
N GLY A 116 -2.55 -9.53 31.43
CA GLY A 116 -2.05 -9.87 32.77
C GLY A 116 -0.62 -10.42 32.80
N GLU A 117 0.04 -10.61 31.64
CA GLU A 117 1.43 -11.07 31.59
C GLU A 117 2.39 -9.97 32.05
N VAL A 118 3.32 -10.33 32.94
CA VAL A 118 4.37 -9.43 33.42
C VAL A 118 5.47 -9.35 32.38
N LEU A 119 5.66 -8.17 31.80
CA LEU A 119 6.61 -7.90 30.72
C LEU A 119 7.98 -7.48 31.26
N ALA A 120 7.98 -6.69 32.32
CA ALA A 120 9.18 -6.19 32.97
C ALA A 120 8.83 -5.74 34.41
N TYR A 121 9.84 -5.35 35.14
CA TYR A 121 9.71 -4.73 36.46
C TYR A 121 10.43 -3.39 36.46
N VAL A 122 9.92 -2.43 37.22
CA VAL A 122 10.57 -1.14 37.52
C VAL A 122 10.92 -1.10 39.00
N THR A 123 12.19 -1.08 39.29
CA THR A 123 12.69 -1.04 40.65
C THR A 123 13.06 0.40 41.03
N PRO A 124 12.36 1.08 41.96
CA PRO A 124 12.72 2.42 42.39
C PRO A 124 14.16 2.51 42.90
N GLU A 125 14.88 3.60 42.57
CA GLU A 125 16.30 3.73 42.93
C GLU A 125 16.60 4.01 44.41
N VAL A 126 15.54 4.19 45.22
CA VAL A 126 15.71 4.48 46.66
C VAL A 126 16.01 3.19 47.43
N GLY A 127 17.31 3.01 47.75
CA GLY A 127 17.75 2.01 48.75
C GLY A 127 18.14 0.62 48.26
N GLY A 128 18.88 0.48 47.14
CA GLY A 128 19.42 -0.84 46.71
C GLY A 128 18.30 -1.87 46.46
N ASN A 129 18.42 -3.02 46.04
CA ASN A 129 17.43 -4.09 45.77
C ASN A 129 15.97 -3.84 46.23
N SER A 130 15.33 -2.76 45.74
CA SER A 130 14.04 -2.29 46.24
C SER A 130 12.88 -3.26 45.96
N ARG A 131 12.94 -4.04 44.83
CA ARG A 131 11.95 -5.08 44.56
C ARG A 131 11.92 -6.13 45.66
N SER A 132 13.08 -6.60 46.09
CA SER A 132 13.17 -7.54 47.21
C SER A 132 12.69 -6.92 48.52
N LEU A 133 12.75 -5.58 48.65
CA LEU A 133 12.23 -4.87 49.83
C LEU A 133 10.70 -4.79 49.83
N ALA A 134 10.07 -4.42 48.69
CA ALA A 134 8.61 -4.38 48.60
C ALA A 134 7.98 -5.77 48.79
N GLU A 135 8.51 -6.78 48.14
CA GLU A 135 8.08 -8.17 48.29
C GLU A 135 8.32 -8.70 49.71
N SER A 136 9.47 -8.38 50.32
CA SER A 136 9.79 -8.79 51.70
C SER A 136 8.93 -8.07 52.71
N ARG A 137 8.59 -6.79 52.50
CA ARG A 137 7.63 -6.04 53.31
C ARG A 137 6.23 -6.65 53.24
N LEU A 138 5.76 -6.94 52.03
CA LEU A 138 4.46 -7.57 51.81
C LEU A 138 4.39 -8.95 52.52
N ARG A 139 5.42 -9.79 52.35
CA ARG A 139 5.49 -11.10 52.99
C ARG A 139 5.40 -10.98 54.50
N ARG A 140 6.20 -10.09 55.11
CA ARG A 140 6.15 -9.85 56.57
C ARG A 140 4.78 -9.38 57.06
N LEU A 141 4.14 -8.46 56.32
CA LEU A 141 2.81 -7.99 56.68
C LEU A 141 1.75 -9.08 56.55
N ARG A 142 1.88 -9.99 55.58
CA ARG A 142 0.99 -11.15 55.46
C ARG A 142 1.20 -12.18 56.57
N GLU A 143 2.43 -12.41 57.00
CA GLU A 143 2.75 -13.27 58.13
C GLU A 143 2.17 -12.71 59.44
N LEU A 144 1.99 -11.39 59.54
CA LEU A 144 1.42 -10.70 60.69
C LEU A 144 -0.04 -10.28 60.47
N SER A 145 -0.75 -10.89 59.54
CA SER A 145 -2.11 -10.51 59.11
C SER A 145 -3.12 -10.38 60.21
N ASP A 146 -2.96 -11.17 61.28
CA ASP A 146 -3.86 -11.16 62.49
C ASP A 146 -3.63 -9.95 63.39
N THR A 147 -2.48 -9.25 63.25
CA THR A 147 -2.07 -8.16 64.17
C THR A 147 -1.92 -6.81 63.47
N VAL A 148 -1.81 -6.79 62.12
CA VAL A 148 -1.67 -5.56 61.38
C VAL A 148 -2.96 -5.15 60.67
N PRO A 149 -3.25 -3.85 60.53
CA PRO A 149 -4.41 -3.39 59.82
C PRO A 149 -4.37 -3.86 58.33
N ARG A 150 -5.49 -4.37 57.83
CA ARG A 150 -5.65 -4.84 56.44
C ARG A 150 -5.20 -3.81 55.41
N LYS A 151 -5.43 -2.53 55.70
CA LYS A 151 -5.00 -1.41 54.85
C LYS A 151 -3.48 -1.42 54.58
N MET A 152 -2.65 -1.79 55.57
CA MET A 152 -1.20 -1.85 55.38
C MET A 152 -0.77 -2.98 54.44
N ILE A 153 -1.51 -4.08 54.46
CA ILE A 153 -1.30 -5.19 53.52
C ILE A 153 -1.68 -4.76 52.11
N GLU A 154 -2.85 -4.14 51.97
CA GLU A 154 -3.34 -3.61 50.68
C GLU A 154 -2.38 -2.56 50.09
N GLU A 155 -1.83 -1.66 50.90
CA GLU A 155 -0.82 -0.68 50.46
C GLU A 155 0.48 -1.36 50.02
N ALA A 156 0.91 -2.41 50.70
CA ALA A 156 2.11 -3.15 50.30
C ALA A 156 1.87 -3.99 49.03
N GLU A 157 0.67 -4.54 48.87
CA GLU A 157 0.27 -5.21 47.59
C GLU A 157 0.26 -4.24 46.44
N ALA A 158 -0.31 -3.05 46.63
CA ALA A 158 -0.30 -2.00 45.60
C ALA A 158 1.12 -1.54 45.26
N ALA A 159 2.03 -1.43 46.23
CA ALA A 159 3.42 -1.10 45.97
C ALA A 159 4.11 -2.15 45.10
N VAL A 160 3.94 -3.44 45.39
CA VAL A 160 4.49 -4.53 44.57
C VAL A 160 3.86 -4.54 43.16
N ALA A 161 2.55 -4.30 43.06
CA ALA A 161 1.85 -4.25 41.77
C ALA A 161 2.33 -3.07 40.91
N ASN A 162 2.63 -1.91 41.51
CA ASN A 162 3.11 -0.73 40.80
C ASN A 162 4.53 -0.89 40.22
N GLU A 163 5.32 -1.82 40.77
CA GLU A 163 6.63 -2.18 40.22
C GLU A 163 6.53 -3.12 38.99
N GLN A 164 5.36 -3.71 38.74
CA GLN A 164 5.14 -4.64 37.66
C GLN A 164 4.59 -3.94 36.44
N LEU A 165 5.25 -4.12 35.28
CA LEU A 165 4.76 -3.69 33.99
C LEU A 165 3.97 -4.84 33.35
N VAL A 166 2.66 -4.74 33.41
CA VAL A 166 1.73 -5.81 33.02
C VAL A 166 1.04 -5.46 31.72
N ALA A 167 0.87 -6.44 30.84
CA ALA A 167 0.11 -6.28 29.60
C ALA A 167 -1.38 -6.03 29.89
N PRO A 168 -1.95 -4.88 29.50
CA PRO A 168 -3.36 -4.56 29.77
C PRO A 168 -4.32 -5.35 28.88
N VAL A 169 -3.84 -5.82 27.72
CA VAL A 169 -4.59 -6.59 26.71
C VAL A 169 -3.75 -7.73 26.17
N SER A 170 -4.42 -8.74 25.59
CA SER A 170 -3.73 -9.75 24.79
C SER A 170 -3.51 -9.21 23.37
N GLY A 171 -2.35 -9.51 22.77
CA GLY A 171 -2.01 -9.04 21.43
C GLY A 171 -0.55 -9.29 21.09
N VAL A 172 0.00 -8.45 20.24
CA VAL A 172 1.39 -8.50 19.78
C VAL A 172 2.06 -7.18 20.17
N ILE A 173 3.31 -7.26 20.62
CA ILE A 173 4.14 -6.07 20.88
C ILE A 173 4.38 -5.34 19.56
N ALA A 174 3.84 -4.14 19.40
CA ALA A 174 4.09 -3.28 18.25
C ALA A 174 5.40 -2.51 18.38
N SER A 175 5.69 -2.01 19.60
CA SER A 175 6.96 -1.34 19.90
C SER A 175 7.42 -1.67 21.34
N ALA A 176 8.73 -1.72 21.52
CA ALA A 176 9.40 -1.92 22.79
C ALA A 176 10.57 -0.91 22.88
N ASN A 177 10.36 0.15 23.65
CA ASN A 177 11.31 1.26 23.80
C ASN A 177 12.02 1.19 25.15
N VAL A 178 12.64 0.04 25.44
CA VAL A 178 13.26 -0.19 26.73
C VAL A 178 14.40 -1.21 26.63
N VAL A 179 15.46 -0.98 27.40
CA VAL A 179 16.57 -1.93 27.58
C VAL A 179 16.77 -2.27 29.05
N SER A 180 17.29 -3.46 29.32
CA SER A 180 17.57 -3.91 30.69
C SER A 180 18.57 -2.97 31.37
N GLY A 181 18.24 -2.56 32.60
CA GLY A 181 19.07 -1.65 33.38
C GLY A 181 18.85 -0.16 33.11
N GLN A 182 18.01 0.20 32.12
CA GLN A 182 17.61 1.57 31.87
C GLN A 182 16.89 2.16 33.08
N VAL A 183 17.19 3.42 33.38
CA VAL A 183 16.45 4.21 34.38
C VAL A 183 15.32 4.94 33.67
N LEU A 184 14.12 4.83 34.20
CA LEU A 184 12.89 5.40 33.66
C LEU A 184 12.33 6.47 34.57
N GLU A 185 11.64 7.41 33.95
CA GLU A 185 10.74 8.31 34.65
C GLU A 185 9.33 7.72 34.77
N ALA A 186 8.56 8.20 35.74
CA ALA A 186 7.15 7.84 35.81
C ALA A 186 6.39 8.32 34.58
N ARG A 187 5.41 7.52 34.11
CA ARG A 187 4.58 7.75 32.91
C ARG A 187 5.30 7.58 31.57
N GLU A 188 6.55 7.16 31.55
CA GLU A 188 7.24 6.80 30.32
C GLU A 188 6.58 5.57 29.69
N THR A 189 6.30 5.61 28.36
CA THR A 189 5.70 4.49 27.62
C THR A 189 6.79 3.56 27.14
N LEU A 190 6.71 2.30 27.54
CA LEU A 190 7.73 1.30 27.26
C LEU A 190 7.30 0.32 26.18
N PHE A 191 6.04 -0.13 26.26
CA PHE A 191 5.51 -1.09 25.29
C PHE A 191 4.19 -0.60 24.71
N GLU A 192 4.00 -0.84 23.42
CA GLU A 192 2.70 -0.74 22.77
C GLU A 192 2.25 -2.13 22.34
N ILE A 193 1.04 -2.50 22.69
CA ILE A 193 0.44 -3.80 22.40
C ILE A 193 -0.74 -3.57 21.47
N VAL A 194 -0.78 -4.27 20.35
CA VAL A 194 -1.85 -4.17 19.37
C VAL A 194 -2.51 -5.53 19.16
N ASN A 195 -3.80 -5.50 18.86
CA ASN A 195 -4.49 -6.68 18.34
C ASN A 195 -4.44 -6.62 16.83
N PRO A 196 -3.69 -7.50 16.15
CA PRO A 196 -3.53 -7.44 14.69
C PRO A 196 -4.82 -7.71 13.92
N GLU A 197 -5.82 -8.37 14.54
CA GLU A 197 -7.12 -8.63 13.91
C GLU A 197 -8.10 -7.45 14.07
N ARG A 198 -7.76 -6.46 14.89
CA ARG A 198 -8.62 -5.31 15.23
C ARG A 198 -7.88 -3.99 15.10
N MET A 199 -7.36 -3.73 13.91
CA MET A 199 -6.79 -2.44 13.60
C MET A 199 -7.81 -1.52 12.93
N LEU A 200 -7.55 -0.22 13.02
CA LEU A 200 -8.33 0.81 12.36
C LEU A 200 -7.49 1.45 11.24
N VAL A 201 -8.18 2.09 10.33
CA VAL A 201 -7.57 2.93 9.29
C VAL A 201 -8.10 4.34 9.45
N GLU A 202 -7.20 5.29 9.65
CA GLU A 202 -7.51 6.72 9.65
C GLU A 202 -7.17 7.29 8.28
N ALA A 203 -8.13 7.90 7.59
CA ALA A 203 -7.94 8.59 6.33
C ALA A 203 -8.23 10.08 6.45
N LEU A 204 -7.53 10.90 5.69
CA LEU A 204 -7.65 12.36 5.72
C LEU A 204 -8.41 12.84 4.48
N ALA A 205 -9.58 13.45 4.70
CA ALA A 205 -10.37 14.07 3.64
C ALA A 205 -10.18 15.60 3.65
N PHE A 206 -9.58 16.12 2.59
CA PHE A 206 -9.44 17.57 2.40
C PHE A 206 -10.74 18.22 1.97
N ASP A 207 -11.61 17.49 1.28
CA ASP A 207 -12.97 17.92 0.97
C ASP A 207 -13.95 17.31 1.98
N THR A 208 -14.57 18.17 2.79
CA THR A 208 -15.53 17.76 3.81
C THR A 208 -16.82 17.16 3.23
N ALA A 209 -17.12 17.41 1.95
CA ALA A 209 -18.26 16.81 1.26
C ALA A 209 -18.13 15.28 1.16
N ILE A 210 -16.91 14.77 1.04
CA ILE A 210 -16.64 13.33 0.98
C ILE A 210 -17.14 12.63 2.25
N ALA A 211 -16.94 13.24 3.41
CA ALA A 211 -17.31 12.65 4.70
C ALA A 211 -18.83 12.38 4.84
N ASN A 212 -19.65 13.18 4.18
CA ASN A 212 -21.12 13.06 4.19
C ASN A 212 -21.65 12.12 3.11
N ASP A 213 -20.80 11.71 2.15
CA ASP A 213 -21.19 10.97 0.95
C ASP A 213 -20.56 9.56 0.87
N VAL A 214 -20.06 9.04 1.98
CA VAL A 214 -19.46 7.70 2.04
C VAL A 214 -20.53 6.63 1.92
N ALA A 215 -20.51 5.84 0.85
CA ALA A 215 -21.31 4.64 0.69
C ALA A 215 -20.56 3.40 1.18
N SER A 216 -19.32 3.24 0.73
CA SER A 216 -18.41 2.16 1.13
C SER A 216 -16.96 2.64 1.02
N ALA A 217 -16.05 1.90 1.64
CA ALA A 217 -14.62 2.18 1.51
C ALA A 217 -13.84 0.86 1.46
N PHE A 218 -12.65 0.90 0.89
CA PHE A 218 -11.72 -0.23 0.89
C PHE A 218 -10.26 0.26 0.80
N ILE A 219 -9.36 -0.60 1.22
CA ILE A 219 -7.92 -0.49 0.92
C ILE A 219 -7.48 -1.67 0.06
N THR A 220 -6.34 -1.54 -0.59
CA THR A 220 -5.72 -2.66 -1.30
C THR A 220 -4.49 -3.12 -0.52
N VAL A 221 -4.44 -4.40 -0.18
CA VAL A 221 -3.31 -5.05 0.48
C VAL A 221 -2.79 -6.14 -0.45
N GLY A 222 -1.63 -5.89 -1.06
CA GLY A 222 -1.19 -6.69 -2.21
C GLY A 222 -2.19 -6.58 -3.37
N GLU A 223 -2.73 -7.71 -3.82
CA GLU A 223 -3.77 -7.76 -4.87
C GLU A 223 -5.21 -7.83 -4.31
N GLN A 224 -5.38 -7.94 -3.00
CA GLN A 224 -6.67 -8.09 -2.36
C GLN A 224 -7.29 -6.75 -1.97
N LYS A 225 -8.56 -6.58 -2.28
CA LYS A 225 -9.36 -5.47 -1.77
C LYS A 225 -9.91 -5.85 -0.40
N LEU A 226 -9.56 -5.06 0.61
CA LEU A 226 -10.04 -5.22 1.97
C LEU A 226 -11.14 -4.19 2.24
N PRO A 227 -12.39 -4.61 2.46
CA PRO A 227 -13.48 -3.70 2.75
C PRO A 227 -13.26 -2.98 4.09
N LEU A 228 -13.66 -1.73 4.14
CA LEU A 228 -13.59 -0.86 5.31
C LEU A 228 -15.00 -0.37 5.66
N LYS A 229 -15.33 -0.42 6.95
CA LYS A 229 -16.56 0.15 7.51
C LYS A 229 -16.24 1.50 8.17
N LEU A 230 -16.93 2.56 7.75
CA LEU A 230 -16.83 3.86 8.40
C LEU A 230 -17.36 3.76 9.83
N LEU A 231 -16.52 4.11 10.83
CA LEU A 231 -16.91 4.17 12.24
C LEU A 231 -17.33 5.59 12.63
N GLY A 232 -16.63 6.58 12.11
CA GLY A 232 -16.89 7.96 12.46
C GLY A 232 -16.08 8.95 11.65
N VAL A 233 -16.55 10.18 11.71
CA VAL A 233 -15.91 11.35 11.12
C VAL A 233 -15.56 12.30 12.26
N ALA A 234 -14.31 12.74 12.34
CA ALA A 234 -13.91 13.70 13.34
C ALA A 234 -14.68 15.03 13.18
N ARG A 235 -14.81 15.79 14.26
CA ARG A 235 -15.39 17.13 14.25
C ARG A 235 -14.33 18.24 14.33
N SER A 236 -13.06 17.85 14.29
CA SER A 236 -11.91 18.75 14.28
C SER A 236 -11.02 18.43 13.08
N LEU A 237 -10.46 19.46 12.47
CA LEU A 237 -9.48 19.31 11.41
C LEU A 237 -8.11 18.95 12.00
N ARG A 238 -7.38 18.09 11.29
CA ARG A 238 -5.96 17.83 11.50
C ARG A 238 -5.25 18.06 10.18
N ASP A 239 -4.22 18.89 10.18
CA ASP A 239 -3.45 19.23 8.97
C ASP A 239 -4.37 19.72 7.82
N GLN A 240 -5.38 20.55 8.15
CA GLN A 240 -6.39 21.08 7.24
C GLN A 240 -7.30 20.04 6.59
N ALA A 241 -7.25 18.80 7.03
CA ALA A 241 -8.08 17.71 6.56
C ALA A 241 -9.00 17.18 7.68
N LEU A 242 -10.11 16.58 7.28
CA LEU A 242 -11.06 15.95 8.18
C LEU A 242 -10.69 14.45 8.32
N PRO A 243 -10.32 13.99 9.54
CA PRO A 243 -10.06 12.58 9.77
C PRO A 243 -11.33 11.73 9.71
N LEU A 244 -11.27 10.67 8.90
CA LEU A 244 -12.27 9.61 8.85
C LEU A 244 -11.66 8.34 9.43
N THR A 245 -12.36 7.71 10.37
CA THR A 245 -11.93 6.48 10.99
C THR A 245 -12.74 5.31 10.46
N PHE A 246 -12.03 4.32 9.95
CA PHE A 246 -12.60 3.10 9.40
C PHE A 246 -12.14 1.89 10.20
N ARG A 247 -12.99 0.86 10.26
CA ARG A 247 -12.62 -0.49 10.70
C ARG A 247 -12.47 -1.38 9.49
N GLY A 248 -11.35 -2.06 9.39
CA GLY A 248 -11.17 -3.13 8.42
C GLY A 248 -11.68 -4.46 8.98
N GLU A 249 -12.12 -5.34 8.11
CA GLU A 249 -12.52 -6.69 8.42
C GLU A 249 -11.70 -7.67 7.59
N GLY A 250 -11.16 -8.70 8.24
CA GLY A 250 -10.43 -9.77 7.58
C GLY A 250 -8.98 -9.95 8.04
N SER A 251 -8.46 -11.15 7.79
CA SER A 251 -7.11 -11.58 8.20
C SER A 251 -5.97 -10.81 7.52
N ALA A 252 -6.24 -10.16 6.39
CA ALA A 252 -5.25 -9.34 5.69
C ALA A 252 -4.80 -8.12 6.50
N LEU A 253 -5.62 -7.64 7.47
CA LEU A 253 -5.21 -6.59 8.41
C LEU A 253 -4.02 -6.99 9.27
N ALA A 254 -3.93 -8.26 9.64
CA ALA A 254 -2.85 -8.78 10.48
C ALA A 254 -1.46 -8.65 9.85
N THR A 255 -1.39 -8.42 8.54
CA THR A 255 -0.13 -8.21 7.80
C THR A 255 0.32 -6.74 7.81
N LEU A 256 -0.54 -5.81 8.26
CA LEU A 256 -0.25 -4.39 8.29
C LEU A 256 0.34 -3.97 9.63
N ALA A 257 1.26 -3.02 9.60
CA ALA A 257 1.85 -2.44 10.80
C ALA A 257 1.12 -1.14 11.20
N VAL A 258 1.06 -0.86 12.50
CA VAL A 258 0.60 0.46 13.01
C VAL A 258 1.52 1.55 12.48
N GLY A 259 0.93 2.64 12.00
CA GLY A 259 1.65 3.74 11.34
C GLY A 259 1.88 3.53 9.84
N GLN A 260 1.63 2.34 9.31
CA GLN A 260 1.80 2.06 7.89
C GLN A 260 0.87 2.95 7.04
N PRO A 261 1.43 3.67 6.04
CA PRO A 261 0.62 4.45 5.12
C PRO A 261 -0.17 3.52 4.19
N VAL A 262 -1.43 3.86 3.96
CA VAL A 262 -2.34 3.13 3.07
C VAL A 262 -3.14 4.10 2.21
N ARG A 263 -3.58 3.65 1.04
CA ARG A 263 -4.52 4.39 0.20
C ARG A 263 -5.93 3.87 0.45
N VAL A 264 -6.81 4.78 0.88
CA VAL A 264 -8.20 4.46 1.17
C VAL A 264 -9.05 4.94 0.00
N PHE A 265 -9.76 4.02 -0.63
CA PHE A 265 -10.69 4.32 -1.70
C PHE A 265 -12.09 4.42 -1.09
N VAL A 266 -12.63 5.63 -1.10
CA VAL A 266 -13.98 5.92 -0.60
C VAL A 266 -14.93 6.01 -1.77
N GLN A 267 -15.94 5.17 -1.81
CA GLN A 267 -17.00 5.21 -2.82
C GLN A 267 -18.10 6.15 -2.36
N SER A 268 -18.49 7.06 -3.25
CA SER A 268 -19.59 7.98 -3.06
C SER A 268 -20.94 7.26 -3.19
N ARG A 269 -21.95 7.76 -2.47
CA ARG A 269 -23.35 7.38 -2.70
C ARG A 269 -23.87 7.91 -4.04
N ARG A 270 -23.27 9.00 -4.53
CA ARG A 270 -23.60 9.57 -5.83
C ARG A 270 -22.98 8.73 -6.93
N THR A 271 -23.79 8.39 -7.92
CA THR A 271 -23.38 7.67 -9.11
C THR A 271 -23.20 8.62 -10.29
N VAL A 272 -22.36 8.23 -11.23
CA VAL A 272 -22.22 8.88 -12.53
C VAL A 272 -22.78 7.92 -13.56
N THR A 273 -23.75 8.38 -14.35
CA THR A 273 -24.23 7.59 -15.49
C THR A 273 -23.20 7.64 -16.60
N GLY A 274 -22.71 6.48 -17.03
CA GLY A 274 -21.68 6.42 -18.04
C GLY A 274 -21.21 5.00 -18.32
N ILE A 275 -20.12 4.93 -19.04
CA ILE A 275 -19.46 3.68 -19.44
C ILE A 275 -18.13 3.59 -18.71
N ARG A 276 -17.91 2.52 -17.94
CA ARG A 276 -16.62 2.28 -17.27
C ARG A 276 -15.57 1.84 -18.26
N VAL A 277 -14.45 2.56 -18.30
CA VAL A 277 -13.29 2.26 -19.15
C VAL A 277 -12.01 2.36 -18.30
N PRO A 278 -11.04 1.41 -18.43
CA PRO A 278 -9.75 1.55 -17.78
C PRO A 278 -9.04 2.85 -18.22
N ALA A 279 -8.44 3.57 -17.27
CA ALA A 279 -7.72 4.81 -17.56
C ALA A 279 -6.60 4.62 -18.60
N ALA A 280 -5.98 3.43 -18.64
CA ALA A 280 -4.95 3.07 -19.62
C ALA A 280 -5.46 3.02 -21.10
N ALA A 281 -6.78 3.00 -21.30
CA ALA A 281 -7.36 3.06 -22.66
C ALA A 281 -7.52 4.48 -23.20
N LEU A 282 -7.39 5.50 -22.32
CA LEU A 282 -7.48 6.90 -22.69
C LEU A 282 -6.18 7.37 -23.29
N LEU A 283 -6.28 8.08 -24.40
CA LEU A 283 -5.16 8.68 -25.09
C LEU A 283 -5.49 10.14 -25.45
N ARG A 284 -4.49 10.88 -25.89
CA ARG A 284 -4.69 12.20 -26.44
C ARG A 284 -4.38 12.19 -27.94
N ASN A 285 -5.25 12.80 -28.71
CA ASN A 285 -5.00 13.05 -30.12
C ASN A 285 -4.12 14.32 -30.31
N PRO A 286 -3.62 14.61 -31.52
CA PRO A 286 -2.83 15.82 -31.78
C PRO A 286 -3.54 17.13 -31.44
N ALA A 287 -4.89 17.16 -31.44
CA ALA A 287 -5.69 18.30 -31.01
C ALA A 287 -5.90 18.36 -29.48
N ASN A 288 -5.13 17.57 -28.71
CA ASN A 288 -5.20 17.48 -27.24
C ASN A 288 -6.56 17.01 -26.68
N GLN A 289 -7.41 16.41 -27.51
CA GLN A 289 -8.68 15.84 -27.06
C GLN A 289 -8.44 14.42 -26.51
N THR A 290 -9.17 14.07 -25.45
CA THR A 290 -9.17 12.69 -24.93
C THR A 290 -9.93 11.79 -25.89
N ILE A 291 -9.29 10.69 -26.30
CA ILE A 291 -9.86 9.71 -27.24
C ILE A 291 -9.73 8.30 -26.67
N VAL A 292 -10.57 7.42 -27.19
CA VAL A 292 -10.43 5.95 -27.10
C VAL A 292 -10.44 5.33 -28.50
N TRP A 293 -9.79 4.19 -28.63
CA TRP A 293 -9.86 3.41 -29.87
C TRP A 293 -11.00 2.42 -29.82
N VAL A 294 -12.01 2.63 -30.67
CA VAL A 294 -13.17 1.75 -30.79
C VAL A 294 -12.95 0.79 -31.95
N LYS A 295 -13.13 -0.50 -31.71
CA LYS A 295 -13.04 -1.52 -32.75
C LYS A 295 -14.38 -1.62 -33.48
N THR A 296 -14.49 -1.04 -34.66
CA THR A 296 -15.71 -0.99 -35.49
C THR A 296 -15.83 -2.17 -36.44
N ALA A 297 -14.69 -2.80 -36.81
CA ALA A 297 -14.64 -4.01 -37.62
C ALA A 297 -13.50 -4.93 -37.16
N PRO A 298 -13.43 -6.20 -37.58
CA PRO A 298 -12.39 -7.15 -37.14
C PRO A 298 -10.96 -6.64 -37.19
N GLU A 299 -10.64 -5.73 -38.13
CA GLU A 299 -9.29 -5.18 -38.36
C GLU A 299 -9.28 -3.65 -38.43
N ARG A 300 -10.38 -2.99 -38.02
CA ARG A 300 -10.51 -1.54 -38.07
C ARG A 300 -10.74 -0.97 -36.66
N PHE A 301 -9.96 0.05 -36.33
CA PHE A 301 -10.05 0.81 -35.09
C PHE A 301 -10.26 2.28 -35.42
N GLU A 302 -11.24 2.91 -34.78
CA GLU A 302 -11.57 4.32 -34.98
C GLU A 302 -11.25 5.12 -33.70
N PRO A 303 -10.54 6.27 -33.84
CA PRO A 303 -10.32 7.15 -32.71
C PRO A 303 -11.61 7.91 -32.43
N ARG A 304 -12.11 7.81 -31.21
CA ARG A 304 -13.36 8.48 -30.84
C ARG A 304 -13.12 9.44 -29.68
N PRO A 305 -13.39 10.75 -29.86
CA PRO A 305 -13.35 11.72 -28.77
C PRO A 305 -14.37 11.36 -27.70
N VAL A 306 -13.97 11.46 -26.44
CA VAL A 306 -14.81 11.13 -25.28
C VAL A 306 -14.69 12.18 -24.19
N THR A 307 -15.80 12.40 -23.47
CA THR A 307 -15.80 13.14 -22.20
C THR A 307 -15.75 12.14 -21.05
N THR A 308 -14.90 12.42 -20.07
CA THR A 308 -14.67 11.47 -18.98
C THR A 308 -14.74 12.14 -17.62
N GLU A 309 -15.23 11.40 -16.62
CA GLU A 309 -15.10 11.74 -15.21
C GLU A 309 -14.29 10.66 -14.48
N PRO A 310 -13.41 11.04 -13.53
CA PRO A 310 -12.66 10.07 -12.73
C PRO A 310 -13.62 9.24 -11.87
N LEU A 311 -13.42 7.91 -11.85
CA LEU A 311 -14.15 6.99 -10.98
C LEU A 311 -13.32 6.50 -9.80
N ASP A 312 -12.20 5.89 -10.14
CA ASP A 312 -11.24 5.35 -9.19
C ASP A 312 -9.84 5.39 -9.82
N GLY A 313 -8.77 5.54 -9.20
CA GLY A 313 -7.44 5.75 -9.82
C GLY A 313 -7.08 4.84 -11.01
N ALA A 314 -7.84 3.76 -11.26
CA ALA A 314 -7.63 2.79 -12.34
C ALA A 314 -8.65 2.90 -13.49
N SER A 315 -9.85 3.50 -13.25
CA SER A 315 -10.96 3.55 -14.19
C SER A 315 -11.57 4.95 -14.27
N VAL A 316 -12.19 5.24 -15.40
CA VAL A 316 -12.97 6.47 -15.62
C VAL A 316 -14.39 6.11 -16.09
N ALA A 317 -15.33 7.03 -15.85
CA ALA A 317 -16.63 7.02 -16.48
C ALA A 317 -16.56 7.83 -17.77
N VAL A 318 -16.87 7.22 -18.90
CA VAL A 318 -17.10 7.93 -20.15
C VAL A 318 -18.57 8.34 -20.17
N THR A 319 -18.80 9.66 -20.07
CA THR A 319 -20.16 10.23 -20.00
C THR A 319 -20.71 10.56 -21.39
N SER A 320 -19.83 10.74 -22.39
CA SER A 320 -20.23 10.93 -23.78
C SER A 320 -19.17 10.40 -24.76
N GLY A 321 -19.59 10.06 -25.99
CA GLY A 321 -18.71 9.63 -27.07
C GLY A 321 -18.64 8.11 -27.27
N LEU A 322 -19.15 7.28 -26.35
CA LEU A 322 -19.27 5.83 -26.50
C LEU A 322 -20.72 5.37 -26.40
N LYS A 323 -21.01 4.23 -27.03
CA LYS A 323 -22.29 3.53 -26.93
C LYS A 323 -22.11 2.17 -26.25
N ALA A 324 -23.14 1.75 -25.49
CA ALA A 324 -23.15 0.40 -24.94
C ALA A 324 -23.02 -0.65 -26.01
N GLY A 325 -22.27 -1.73 -25.74
CA GLY A 325 -22.01 -2.82 -26.68
C GLY A 325 -20.78 -2.61 -27.59
N GLU A 326 -20.24 -1.40 -27.68
CA GLU A 326 -19.01 -1.16 -28.45
C GLU A 326 -17.79 -1.84 -27.84
N ARG A 327 -16.76 -2.08 -28.66
CA ARG A 327 -15.50 -2.68 -28.20
C ARG A 327 -14.39 -1.65 -28.17
N VAL A 328 -13.89 -1.35 -26.99
CA VAL A 328 -12.80 -0.38 -26.77
C VAL A 328 -11.48 -1.12 -26.57
N ALA A 329 -10.40 -0.65 -27.23
CA ALA A 329 -9.06 -1.17 -27.01
C ALA A 329 -8.55 -0.74 -25.62
N VAL A 330 -8.36 -1.71 -24.73
CA VAL A 330 -7.92 -1.48 -23.34
C VAL A 330 -6.46 -1.85 -23.11
N ARG A 331 -5.86 -2.60 -24.02
CA ARG A 331 -4.44 -2.91 -24.02
C ARG A 331 -3.85 -2.63 -25.39
N ALA A 332 -2.61 -2.15 -25.44
CA ALA A 332 -1.91 -1.70 -26.64
C ALA A 332 -2.57 -0.51 -27.37
N ALA A 333 -3.47 0.24 -26.73
CA ALA A 333 -4.10 1.42 -27.31
C ALA A 333 -3.07 2.47 -27.76
N THR A 334 -2.00 2.67 -26.97
CA THR A 334 -0.87 3.57 -27.33
C THR A 334 -0.16 3.13 -28.61
N LEU A 335 0.04 1.81 -28.79
CA LEU A 335 0.68 1.28 -30.01
C LEU A 335 -0.21 1.48 -31.23
N ILE A 336 -1.54 1.31 -31.10
CA ILE A 336 -2.49 1.64 -32.18
C ILE A 336 -2.38 3.12 -32.55
N ASN A 337 -2.24 4.00 -31.55
CA ASN A 337 -2.12 5.44 -31.77
C ASN A 337 -0.84 5.85 -32.50
N GLN A 338 0.21 5.05 -32.45
CA GLN A 338 1.51 5.31 -33.11
C GLN A 338 1.56 4.86 -34.59
N ILE A 339 0.58 4.08 -35.06
CA ILE A 339 0.51 3.64 -36.43
C ILE A 339 0.28 4.85 -37.35
N ARG A 340 1.14 4.99 -38.37
CA ARG A 340 1.13 6.06 -39.36
C ARG A 340 0.49 5.60 -40.65
#